data_ed67dfe7b413418beadab9d06f225287
#
_entry.id   ed67dfe7b413418beadab9d06f225287
#
_cell.length_a   1.000
_cell.length_b   1.000
_cell.length_c   1.000
_cell.angle_alpha   90.00
_cell.angle_beta   90.00
_cell.angle_gamma   90.00
#
_symmetry.space_group_name_H-M   'P 1'
#
loop_
_entity.id
_entity.type
_entity.pdbx_description
1 polymer ?
#
loop_
_entity_poly.entity_id
_entity_poly.type
_entity_poly.pdbx_seq_one_letter_code
_entity_poly.pdbx_strand_id
1 'polypeptide(L)'
;MTNKITYLNDGEFCIVKKDHVEFFNEEGDKINKKVLELSLEDEKYDKGDYKHFMAKEIEEQPTTLKNGINEYVDTLNNDINIYNFPWKMSEISSVTLIGCGTAYHSCLLAKYWFEELTSLDVNVDIASEFRYRKNRFKKETLYIFVSQSGETADTYAALDLCNQNDMKTCAVVNVIESSIARDSKFVLPIHCGTCLLYTSDAADE
;
A
#
# COMPACT_ATOMS: atom_id res chain seq x y z
N MET A 1 1.82 9.69 -24.41
CA MET A 1 1.86 9.70 -22.93
C MET A 1 3.32 9.62 -22.51
N THR A 2 3.67 10.11 -21.33
CA THR A 2 5.03 10.01 -20.80
C THR A 2 5.04 8.97 -19.67
N ASN A 3 6.15 8.23 -19.55
CA ASN A 3 6.43 7.33 -18.43
C ASN A 3 7.30 7.99 -17.35
N LYS A 4 7.53 9.30 -17.49
CA LYS A 4 8.34 10.08 -16.54
C LYS A 4 7.43 10.83 -15.60
N ILE A 5 7.60 10.59 -14.31
CA ILE A 5 6.84 11.26 -13.25
C ILE A 5 7.75 11.93 -12.25
N THR A 6 7.22 12.94 -11.58
CA THR A 6 7.88 13.63 -10.47
C THR A 6 6.84 13.91 -9.40
N TYR A 7 7.15 13.52 -8.16
CA TYR A 7 6.28 13.80 -7.02
C TYR A 7 6.64 15.15 -6.40
N LEU A 8 5.61 15.94 -6.11
CA LEU A 8 5.73 17.15 -5.31
C LEU A 8 5.49 16.81 -3.84
N ASN A 9 6.27 17.41 -2.95
CA ASN A 9 6.01 17.39 -1.52
C ASN A 9 5.02 18.50 -1.16
N ASP A 10 4.49 18.47 0.05
CA ASP A 10 3.62 19.53 0.56
C ASP A 10 4.35 20.89 0.50
N GLY A 11 3.63 21.91 0.02
CA GLY A 11 4.18 23.25 -0.17
C GLY A 11 5.00 23.45 -1.46
N GLU A 12 5.36 22.40 -2.19
CA GLU A 12 6.03 22.52 -3.48
C GLU A 12 5.04 22.74 -4.61
N PHE A 13 5.45 23.45 -5.64
CA PHE A 13 4.66 23.65 -6.86
C PHE A 13 5.54 23.59 -8.10
N CYS A 14 4.90 23.42 -9.27
CA CYS A 14 5.61 23.42 -10.54
C CYS A 14 4.96 24.36 -11.56
N ILE A 15 5.78 24.86 -12.48
CA ILE A 15 5.36 25.62 -13.64
C ILE A 15 5.62 24.76 -14.87
N VAL A 16 4.56 24.35 -15.55
CA VAL A 16 4.64 23.57 -16.78
C VAL A 16 4.67 24.52 -17.99
N LYS A 17 5.75 24.45 -18.74
CA LYS A 17 5.94 25.17 -20.01
C LYS A 17 5.86 24.18 -21.18
N LYS A 18 5.83 24.69 -22.38
CA LYS A 18 5.67 23.86 -23.58
C LYS A 18 6.79 22.80 -23.75
N ASP A 19 7.98 23.11 -23.31
CA ASP A 19 9.22 22.35 -23.53
C ASP A 19 9.90 21.85 -22.24
N HIS A 20 9.52 22.40 -21.08
CA HIS A 20 10.10 22.00 -19.80
C HIS A 20 9.17 22.26 -18.61
N VAL A 21 9.55 21.71 -17.44
CA VAL A 21 8.89 21.93 -16.16
C VAL A 21 9.91 22.50 -15.17
N GLU A 22 9.52 23.51 -14.42
CA GLU A 22 10.30 24.10 -13.34
C GLU A 22 9.61 23.81 -12.01
N PHE A 23 10.38 23.43 -11.00
CA PHE A 23 9.88 23.08 -9.65
C PHE A 23 10.34 24.11 -8.64
N PHE A 24 9.50 24.42 -7.68
CA PHE A 24 9.72 25.45 -6.66
C PHE A 24 9.28 24.94 -5.29
N ASN A 25 9.94 25.42 -4.23
CA ASN A 25 9.52 25.24 -2.85
C ASN A 25 8.42 26.24 -2.47
N GLU A 26 7.96 26.19 -1.21
CA GLU A 26 6.93 27.08 -0.67
C GLU A 26 7.38 28.56 -0.70
N GLU A 27 8.67 28.82 -0.55
CA GLU A 27 9.26 30.18 -0.59
C GLU A 27 9.39 30.70 -2.03
N GLY A 28 9.17 29.88 -3.03
CA GLY A 28 9.29 30.24 -4.44
C GLY A 28 10.72 30.08 -4.99
N ASP A 29 11.62 29.46 -4.26
CA ASP A 29 12.96 29.14 -4.73
C ASP A 29 12.91 27.92 -5.66
N LYS A 30 13.71 27.99 -6.74
CA LYS A 30 13.79 26.90 -7.71
C LYS A 30 14.53 25.70 -7.13
N ILE A 31 13.90 24.54 -7.19
CA ILE A 31 14.43 23.25 -6.69
C ILE A 31 14.60 22.24 -7.81
N ASN A 32 15.50 21.27 -7.60
CA ASN A 32 15.68 20.14 -8.49
C ASN A 32 14.95 18.93 -7.92
N LYS A 33 14.10 18.30 -8.74
CA LYS A 33 13.36 17.10 -8.38
C LYS A 33 13.88 15.90 -9.16
N LYS A 34 13.86 14.74 -8.51
CA LYS A 34 14.15 13.47 -9.17
C LYS A 34 13.00 13.09 -10.09
N VAL A 35 13.32 12.82 -11.34
CA VAL A 35 12.39 12.24 -12.30
C VAL A 35 12.47 10.72 -12.15
N LEU A 36 11.35 10.08 -11.92
CA LEU A 36 11.21 8.63 -11.92
C LEU A 36 10.69 8.19 -13.29
N GLU A 37 11.29 7.15 -13.82
CA GLU A 37 10.84 6.52 -15.04
C GLU A 37 10.09 5.25 -14.67
N LEU A 38 8.78 5.26 -14.91
CA LEU A 38 7.93 4.09 -14.67
C LEU A 38 8.13 3.11 -15.83
N SER A 39 8.38 1.86 -15.51
CA SER A 39 8.21 0.79 -16.49
C SER A 39 6.70 0.59 -16.68
N LEU A 40 6.14 1.41 -17.57
CA LEU A 40 4.82 1.13 -18.10
C LEU A 40 5.00 -0.10 -19.01
N GLU A 41 4.97 -1.29 -18.45
CA GLU A 41 4.51 -2.41 -19.24
C GLU A 41 3.14 -1.99 -19.76
N ASP A 42 2.92 -2.15 -21.07
CA ASP A 42 1.65 -1.86 -21.72
C ASP A 42 0.58 -2.84 -21.16
N GLU A 43 0.24 -2.69 -19.90
CA GLU A 43 -0.96 -3.27 -19.34
C GLU A 43 -2.11 -2.54 -20.05
N LYS A 44 -2.52 -3.15 -21.14
CA LYS A 44 -3.68 -2.71 -21.88
C LYS A 44 -4.84 -2.70 -20.89
N TYR A 45 -5.34 -1.51 -20.62
CA TYR A 45 -6.65 -1.30 -19.99
C TYR A 45 -7.73 -1.85 -20.91
N ASP A 46 -7.62 -3.14 -21.23
CA ASP A 46 -8.50 -3.83 -22.14
C ASP A 46 -9.42 -4.75 -21.33
N LYS A 47 -10.68 -4.52 -21.51
CA LYS A 47 -11.72 -5.36 -20.95
C LYS A 47 -11.71 -6.78 -21.53
N GLY A 48 -11.04 -6.95 -22.67
CA GLY A 48 -11.06 -8.20 -23.42
C GLY A 48 -12.48 -8.54 -23.86
N ASP A 49 -12.82 -9.82 -23.80
CA ASP A 49 -14.14 -10.36 -24.19
C ASP A 49 -15.22 -10.17 -23.09
N TYR A 50 -14.85 -9.56 -21.96
CA TYR A 50 -15.78 -9.39 -20.84
C TYR A 50 -16.71 -8.19 -21.04
N LYS A 51 -17.97 -8.35 -20.66
CA LYS A 51 -18.97 -7.29 -20.72
C LYS A 51 -18.64 -6.14 -19.75
N HIS A 52 -18.11 -6.49 -18.57
CA HIS A 52 -17.79 -5.56 -17.48
C HIS A 52 -16.40 -5.87 -16.91
N PHE A 53 -15.66 -4.85 -16.45
CA PHE A 53 -14.36 -5.02 -15.80
C PHE A 53 -14.44 -5.88 -14.55
N MET A 54 -15.49 -5.71 -13.73
CA MET A 54 -15.71 -6.55 -12.54
C MET A 54 -15.78 -8.05 -12.88
N ALA A 55 -16.44 -8.43 -13.98
CA ALA A 55 -16.48 -9.83 -14.40
C ALA A 55 -15.08 -10.33 -14.77
N LYS A 56 -14.30 -9.52 -15.48
CA LYS A 56 -12.88 -9.81 -15.79
C LYS A 56 -12.08 -10.03 -14.52
N GLU A 57 -12.13 -9.08 -13.57
CA GLU A 57 -11.38 -9.15 -12.32
C GLU A 57 -11.76 -10.36 -11.46
N ILE A 58 -13.03 -10.75 -11.44
CA ILE A 58 -13.50 -11.97 -10.75
C ILE A 58 -12.85 -13.21 -11.38
N GLU A 59 -12.85 -13.32 -12.69
CA GLU A 59 -12.27 -14.47 -13.41
C GLU A 59 -10.73 -14.50 -13.34
N GLU A 60 -10.08 -13.36 -13.15
CA GLU A 60 -8.63 -13.25 -13.01
C GLU A 60 -8.12 -13.60 -11.60
N GLN A 61 -8.98 -13.67 -10.58
CA GLN A 61 -8.57 -13.95 -9.20
C GLN A 61 -7.69 -15.20 -9.03
N PRO A 62 -7.95 -16.35 -9.67
CA PRO A 62 -7.07 -17.51 -9.55
C PRO A 62 -5.64 -17.22 -10.04
N THR A 63 -5.50 -16.42 -11.09
CA THR A 63 -4.20 -16.06 -11.66
C THR A 63 -3.48 -15.06 -10.77
N THR A 64 -4.16 -14.05 -10.28
CA THR A 64 -3.57 -13.03 -9.39
C THR A 64 -3.16 -13.61 -8.05
N LEU A 65 -3.96 -14.49 -7.47
CA LEU A 65 -3.61 -15.24 -6.25
C LEU A 65 -2.36 -16.12 -6.48
N LYS A 66 -2.29 -16.80 -7.61
CA LYS A 66 -1.11 -17.61 -7.97
C LYS A 66 0.14 -16.75 -8.09
N ASN A 67 0.04 -15.56 -8.70
CA ASN A 67 1.16 -14.64 -8.82
C ASN A 67 1.65 -14.18 -7.44
N GLY A 68 0.74 -13.77 -6.56
CA GLY A 68 1.08 -13.38 -5.19
C GLY A 68 1.72 -14.52 -4.39
N ILE A 69 1.20 -15.76 -4.51
CA ILE A 69 1.81 -16.93 -3.87
C ILE A 69 3.20 -17.19 -4.41
N ASN A 70 3.39 -17.15 -5.73
CA ASN A 70 4.69 -17.42 -6.35
C ASN A 70 5.77 -16.38 -5.97
N GLU A 71 5.35 -15.15 -5.67
CA GLU A 71 6.28 -14.10 -5.20
C GLU A 71 6.80 -14.39 -3.79
N TYR A 72 5.93 -14.86 -2.90
CA TYR A 72 6.26 -15.00 -1.48
C TYR A 72 6.57 -16.42 -1.03
N VAL A 73 6.24 -17.43 -1.82
CA VAL A 73 6.40 -18.84 -1.42
C VAL A 73 7.37 -19.55 -2.34
N ASP A 74 8.50 -19.97 -1.79
CA ASP A 74 9.41 -20.92 -2.44
C ASP A 74 8.91 -22.35 -2.20
N THR A 75 8.15 -22.86 -3.15
CA THR A 75 7.58 -24.21 -3.08
C THR A 75 8.62 -25.32 -3.20
N LEU A 76 9.83 -25.03 -3.73
CA LEU A 76 10.91 -26.00 -3.89
C LEU A 76 11.65 -26.21 -2.57
N ASN A 77 11.91 -25.13 -1.85
CA ASN A 77 12.61 -25.16 -0.57
C ASN A 77 11.67 -25.17 0.63
N ASN A 78 10.37 -25.05 0.39
CA ASN A 78 9.33 -24.97 1.42
C ASN A 78 9.58 -23.79 2.38
N ASP A 79 9.93 -22.64 1.82
CA ASP A 79 10.33 -21.42 2.53
C ASP A 79 9.52 -20.20 2.05
N ILE A 80 9.65 -19.10 2.78
CA ILE A 80 8.98 -17.83 2.48
C ILE A 80 10.00 -16.78 2.06
N ASN A 81 9.80 -16.19 0.89
CA ASN A 81 10.64 -15.16 0.31
C ASN A 81 10.15 -13.75 0.71
N ILE A 82 10.55 -13.29 1.88
CA ILE A 82 10.38 -11.89 2.27
C ILE A 82 11.77 -11.29 2.44
N TYR A 83 12.25 -10.64 1.39
CA TYR A 83 13.58 -10.05 1.37
C TYR A 83 13.61 -8.69 2.06
N ASN A 84 14.75 -8.41 2.73
CA ASN A 84 15.02 -7.10 3.34
C ASN A 84 14.01 -6.65 4.41
N PHE A 85 13.34 -7.58 5.08
CA PHE A 85 12.50 -7.23 6.22
C PHE A 85 13.36 -6.56 7.30
N PRO A 86 13.07 -5.30 7.68
CA PRO A 86 14.04 -4.48 8.41
C PRO A 86 14.12 -4.78 9.91
N TRP A 87 13.24 -5.63 10.46
CA TRP A 87 13.19 -5.95 11.89
C TRP A 87 13.40 -7.42 12.16
N LYS A 88 13.96 -7.75 13.32
CA LYS A 88 14.01 -9.13 13.80
C LYS A 88 12.63 -9.54 14.29
N MET A 89 12.21 -10.77 13.99
CA MET A 89 10.91 -11.29 14.47
C MET A 89 10.81 -11.29 16.01
N SER A 90 11.92 -11.48 16.71
CA SER A 90 12.00 -11.40 18.19
C SER A 90 11.72 -9.99 18.76
N GLU A 91 11.74 -8.95 17.91
CA GLU A 91 11.44 -7.56 18.31
C GLU A 91 9.95 -7.20 18.12
N ILE A 92 9.14 -8.15 17.65
CA ILE A 92 7.71 -7.96 17.38
C ILE A 92 6.94 -8.91 18.28
N SER A 93 6.19 -8.36 19.22
CA SER A 93 5.30 -9.12 20.11
C SER A 93 3.83 -8.91 19.81
N SER A 94 3.52 -7.89 19.00
CA SER A 94 2.15 -7.59 18.60
C SER A 94 2.07 -7.04 17.19
N VAL A 95 0.90 -7.19 16.57
CA VAL A 95 0.55 -6.66 15.26
C VAL A 95 -0.73 -5.83 15.36
N THR A 96 -0.76 -4.70 14.69
CA THR A 96 -2.00 -3.93 14.49
C THR A 96 -2.25 -3.77 13.00
N LEU A 97 -3.34 -4.37 12.51
CA LEU A 97 -3.78 -4.29 11.12
C LEU A 97 -4.72 -3.10 10.97
N ILE A 98 -4.46 -2.23 10.00
CA ILE A 98 -5.18 -0.97 9.82
C ILE A 98 -5.61 -0.83 8.36
N GLY A 99 -6.89 -0.54 8.15
CA GLY A 99 -7.47 -0.32 6.82
C GLY A 99 -8.82 0.37 6.88
N CYS A 100 -9.38 0.67 5.71
CA CYS A 100 -10.74 1.19 5.55
C CYS A 100 -11.56 0.27 4.64
N GLY A 101 -12.89 0.32 4.76
CA GLY A 101 -13.80 -0.40 3.88
C GLY A 101 -13.51 -1.91 3.82
N THR A 102 -13.45 -2.48 2.62
CA THR A 102 -13.17 -3.90 2.42
C THR A 102 -11.76 -4.31 2.86
N ALA A 103 -10.78 -3.40 2.80
CA ALA A 103 -9.44 -3.65 3.35
C ALA A 103 -9.49 -3.86 4.88
N TYR A 104 -10.33 -3.10 5.60
CA TYR A 104 -10.57 -3.34 7.02
C TYR A 104 -11.19 -4.72 7.28
N HIS A 105 -12.15 -5.14 6.45
CA HIS A 105 -12.75 -6.48 6.57
C HIS A 105 -11.74 -7.59 6.31
N SER A 106 -10.82 -7.42 5.36
CA SER A 106 -9.73 -8.38 5.16
C SER A 106 -8.76 -8.42 6.37
N CYS A 107 -8.53 -7.28 7.03
CA CYS A 107 -7.78 -7.23 8.29
C CYS A 107 -8.47 -8.03 9.40
N LEU A 108 -9.80 -7.95 9.52
CA LEU A 108 -10.58 -8.75 10.48
C LEU A 108 -10.41 -10.25 10.24
N LEU A 109 -10.43 -10.69 8.99
CA LEU A 109 -10.19 -12.09 8.64
C LEU A 109 -8.75 -12.50 8.95
N ALA A 110 -7.79 -11.68 8.57
CA ALA A 110 -6.37 -11.92 8.80
C ALA A 110 -6.05 -12.04 10.31
N LYS A 111 -6.77 -11.32 11.17
CA LYS A 111 -6.63 -11.45 12.62
C LYS A 111 -6.77 -12.90 13.10
N TYR A 112 -7.80 -13.61 12.66
CA TYR A 112 -8.02 -15.00 13.05
C TYR A 112 -6.86 -15.91 12.63
N TRP A 113 -6.30 -15.70 11.44
CA TRP A 113 -5.16 -16.46 10.96
C TRP A 113 -3.88 -16.17 11.78
N PHE A 114 -3.64 -14.91 12.09
CA PHE A 114 -2.51 -14.55 12.96
C PHE A 114 -2.65 -15.15 14.37
N GLU A 115 -3.83 -15.10 14.95
CA GLU A 115 -4.10 -15.68 16.28
C GLU A 115 -3.97 -17.20 16.29
N GLU A 116 -4.34 -17.88 15.19
CA GLU A 116 -4.23 -19.33 15.06
C GLU A 116 -2.77 -19.78 14.81
N LEU A 117 -2.02 -19.03 13.99
CA LEU A 117 -0.72 -19.45 13.50
C LEU A 117 0.46 -18.88 14.30
N THR A 118 0.22 -17.90 15.15
CA THR A 118 1.29 -17.22 15.91
C THR A 118 0.88 -17.01 17.38
N SER A 119 1.86 -16.59 18.18
CA SER A 119 1.64 -16.16 19.58
C SER A 119 1.60 -14.63 19.72
N LEU A 120 1.41 -13.89 18.63
CA LEU A 120 1.37 -12.44 18.63
C LEU A 120 0.02 -11.92 19.14
N ASP A 121 0.06 -10.83 19.90
CA ASP A 121 -1.14 -10.05 20.18
C ASP A 121 -1.61 -9.34 18.91
N VAL A 122 -2.82 -9.59 18.45
CA VAL A 122 -3.32 -9.05 17.19
C VAL A 122 -4.50 -8.10 17.40
N ASN A 123 -4.33 -6.87 16.93
CA ASN A 123 -5.38 -5.87 16.93
C ASN A 123 -5.75 -5.50 15.50
N VAL A 124 -7.01 -5.14 15.30
CA VAL A 124 -7.50 -4.58 14.03
C VAL A 124 -8.16 -3.26 14.30
N ASP A 125 -7.88 -2.28 13.46
CA ASP A 125 -8.39 -0.94 13.62
C ASP A 125 -8.87 -0.37 12.28
N ILE A 126 -9.93 0.44 12.34
CA ILE A 126 -10.36 1.21 11.17
C ILE A 126 -9.57 2.51 11.12
N ALA A 127 -8.97 2.81 9.96
CA ALA A 127 -8.05 3.92 9.84
C ALA A 127 -8.70 5.28 10.12
N SER A 128 -9.96 5.47 9.72
CA SER A 128 -10.72 6.69 9.96
C SER A 128 -10.89 7.02 11.44
N GLU A 129 -10.93 6.01 12.33
CA GLU A 129 -11.02 6.20 13.77
C GLU A 129 -9.63 6.25 14.43
N PHE A 130 -8.70 5.42 13.91
CA PHE A 130 -7.34 5.33 14.43
C PHE A 130 -6.64 6.69 14.45
N ARG A 131 -6.78 7.48 13.40
CA ARG A 131 -6.13 8.80 13.25
C ARG A 131 -6.59 9.85 14.25
N TYR A 132 -7.80 9.75 14.78
CA TYR A 132 -8.39 10.79 15.64
C TYR A 132 -8.36 10.47 17.13
N ARG A 133 -8.21 9.21 17.51
CA ARG A 133 -8.19 8.85 18.92
C ARG A 133 -6.78 8.88 19.52
N LYS A 134 -6.71 8.91 20.84
CA LYS A 134 -5.44 8.85 21.58
C LYS A 134 -4.89 7.42 21.54
N ASN A 135 -3.95 7.14 20.67
CA ASN A 135 -3.30 5.86 20.56
C ASN A 135 -2.18 5.69 21.62
N ARG A 136 -2.02 4.46 22.09
CA ARG A 136 -0.89 4.07 22.93
C ARG A 136 0.09 3.27 22.06
N PHE A 137 1.08 3.95 21.52
CA PHE A 137 2.09 3.31 20.69
C PHE A 137 3.06 2.45 21.50
N LYS A 138 3.40 1.26 20.98
CA LYS A 138 4.36 0.34 21.54
C LYS A 138 5.41 0.00 20.51
N LYS A 139 6.69 0.06 20.89
CA LYS A 139 7.83 -0.15 19.96
C LYS A 139 7.93 -1.58 19.44
N GLU A 140 7.40 -2.55 20.19
CA GLU A 140 7.31 -3.96 19.82
C GLU A 140 6.12 -4.30 18.92
N THR A 141 5.29 -3.32 18.55
CA THR A 141 4.16 -3.51 17.64
C THR A 141 4.56 -3.21 16.19
N LEU A 142 4.23 -4.13 15.29
CA LEU A 142 4.25 -3.90 13.85
C LEU A 142 2.87 -3.38 13.41
N TYR A 143 2.85 -2.18 12.84
CA TYR A 143 1.64 -1.58 12.29
C TYR A 143 1.58 -1.87 10.80
N ILE A 144 0.55 -2.60 10.35
CA ILE A 144 0.36 -3.03 8.96
C ILE A 144 -0.82 -2.26 8.38
N PHE A 145 -0.55 -1.49 7.34
CA PHE A 145 -1.52 -0.67 6.63
C PHE A 145 -1.93 -1.37 5.34
N VAL A 146 -3.21 -1.71 5.23
CA VAL A 146 -3.76 -2.46 4.09
C VAL A 146 -4.57 -1.51 3.21
N SER A 147 -4.16 -1.37 1.95
CA SER A 147 -4.85 -0.54 0.96
C SER A 147 -4.53 -1.04 -0.43
N GLN A 148 -5.53 -1.32 -1.26
CA GLN A 148 -5.29 -1.75 -2.64
C GLN A 148 -4.63 -0.63 -3.46
N SER A 149 -5.19 0.57 -3.46
CA SER A 149 -4.65 1.73 -4.20
C SER A 149 -3.41 2.34 -3.56
N GLY A 150 -3.26 2.18 -2.23
CA GLY A 150 -2.23 2.87 -1.46
C GLY A 150 -2.42 4.39 -1.35
N GLU A 151 -3.61 4.91 -1.71
CA GLU A 151 -3.93 6.35 -1.70
C GLU A 151 -5.14 6.68 -0.80
N THR A 152 -5.62 5.72 0.00
CA THR A 152 -6.73 5.96 0.93
C THR A 152 -6.34 6.98 1.99
N ALA A 153 -6.95 8.15 1.99
CA ALA A 153 -6.55 9.30 2.81
C ALA A 153 -6.49 9.01 4.31
N ASP A 154 -7.49 8.30 4.86
CA ASP A 154 -7.50 7.94 6.27
C ASP A 154 -6.42 6.92 6.63
N THR A 155 -6.15 5.96 5.74
CA THR A 155 -5.08 4.97 5.93
C THR A 155 -3.71 5.63 5.87
N TYR A 156 -3.53 6.58 4.96
CA TYR A 156 -2.30 7.38 4.87
C TYR A 156 -2.08 8.23 6.13
N ALA A 157 -3.12 8.92 6.61
CA ALA A 157 -3.02 9.73 7.82
C ALA A 157 -2.74 8.87 9.08
N ALA A 158 -3.26 7.64 9.15
CA ALA A 158 -2.94 6.71 10.23
C ALA A 158 -1.48 6.22 10.14
N LEU A 159 -0.94 5.99 8.94
CA LEU A 159 0.46 5.69 8.69
C LEU A 159 1.37 6.84 9.13
N ASP A 160 1.06 8.07 8.69
CA ASP A 160 1.84 9.26 9.05
C ASP A 160 1.89 9.45 10.57
N LEU A 161 0.77 9.27 11.26
CA LEU A 161 0.73 9.30 12.72
C LEU A 161 1.67 8.26 13.38
N CYS A 162 1.76 7.05 12.81
CA CYS A 162 2.68 6.02 13.27
C CYS A 162 4.14 6.40 12.98
N ASN A 163 4.42 6.98 11.83
CA ASN A 163 5.76 7.43 11.45
C ASN A 163 6.25 8.58 12.33
N GLN A 164 5.39 9.55 12.64
CA GLN A 164 5.69 10.65 13.59
C GLN A 164 6.04 10.15 14.98
N ASN A 165 5.54 8.97 15.37
CA ASN A 165 5.87 8.32 16.65
C ASN A 165 7.00 7.28 16.52
N ASP A 166 7.66 7.21 15.35
CA ASP A 166 8.75 6.28 15.05
C ASP A 166 8.37 4.81 15.30
N MET A 167 7.20 4.39 14.81
CA MET A 167 6.75 3.00 14.90
C MET A 167 7.27 2.14 13.74
N LYS A 168 7.21 0.82 13.89
CA LYS A 168 7.45 -0.13 12.80
C LYS A 168 6.23 -0.13 11.88
N THR A 169 6.37 0.35 10.63
CA THR A 169 5.27 0.49 9.67
C THR A 169 5.50 -0.38 8.44
N CYS A 170 4.49 -1.17 8.07
CA CYS A 170 4.48 -2.01 6.89
C CYS A 170 3.22 -1.71 6.07
N ALA A 171 3.37 -1.55 4.75
CA ALA A 171 2.25 -1.42 3.82
C ALA A 171 1.99 -2.74 3.10
N VAL A 172 0.72 -3.12 2.97
CA VAL A 172 0.24 -4.17 2.07
C VAL A 172 -0.59 -3.49 1.00
N VAL A 173 0.00 -3.29 -0.18
CA VAL A 173 -0.57 -2.46 -1.25
C VAL A 173 -0.36 -3.09 -2.62
N ASN A 174 -1.21 -2.73 -3.58
CA ASN A 174 -1.00 -3.16 -4.97
C ASN A 174 -0.15 -2.17 -5.77
N VAL A 175 -0.29 -0.86 -5.48
CA VAL A 175 0.44 0.21 -6.18
C VAL A 175 1.67 0.59 -5.36
N ILE A 176 2.84 0.11 -5.78
CA ILE A 176 4.10 0.28 -5.03
C ILE A 176 4.65 1.72 -5.10
N GLU A 177 4.19 2.53 -6.05
CA GLU A 177 4.51 3.96 -6.17
C GLU A 177 3.56 4.86 -5.38
N SER A 178 2.56 4.28 -4.71
CA SER A 178 1.56 5.04 -3.94
C SER A 178 2.14 5.74 -2.72
N SER A 179 1.41 6.71 -2.19
CA SER A 179 1.80 7.49 -1.01
C SER A 179 2.02 6.60 0.21
N ILE A 180 1.11 5.65 0.47
CA ILE A 180 1.25 4.71 1.59
C ILE A 180 2.49 3.83 1.42
N ALA A 181 2.78 3.36 0.19
CA ALA A 181 3.97 2.55 -0.06
C ALA A 181 5.26 3.35 0.17
N ARG A 182 5.34 4.57 -0.39
CA ARG A 182 6.55 5.40 -0.30
C ARG A 182 6.92 5.78 1.13
N ASP A 183 5.92 6.02 1.97
CA ASP A 183 6.15 6.51 3.34
C ASP A 183 6.19 5.38 4.36
N SER A 184 5.90 4.13 3.97
CA SER A 184 6.06 2.97 4.84
C SER A 184 7.52 2.53 4.94
N LYS A 185 7.93 2.07 6.12
CA LYS A 185 9.30 1.54 6.34
C LYS A 185 9.54 0.21 5.64
N PHE A 186 8.48 -0.53 5.33
CA PHE A 186 8.51 -1.77 4.58
C PHE A 186 7.24 -1.94 3.75
N VAL A 187 7.33 -2.58 2.58
CA VAL A 187 6.22 -2.77 1.65
C VAL A 187 6.11 -4.22 1.23
N LEU A 188 4.89 -4.75 1.26
CA LEU A 188 4.51 -6.05 0.73
C LEU A 188 3.52 -5.82 -0.43
N PRO A 189 3.97 -5.94 -1.69
CA PRO A 189 3.10 -5.83 -2.85
C PRO A 189 2.07 -6.96 -2.94
N ILE A 190 0.83 -6.64 -3.33
CA ILE A 190 -0.24 -7.65 -3.46
C ILE A 190 -0.15 -8.42 -4.79
N HIS A 191 0.43 -7.82 -5.84
CA HIS A 191 0.57 -8.41 -7.18
C HIS A 191 -0.77 -8.82 -7.84
N CYS A 192 -1.83 -8.04 -7.61
CA CYS A 192 -3.13 -8.33 -8.19
C CYS A 192 -3.36 -7.72 -9.60
N GLY A 193 -2.29 -7.23 -10.23
CA GLY A 193 -2.38 -6.59 -11.55
C GLY A 193 -3.05 -5.21 -11.49
N THR A 194 -3.45 -4.70 -12.66
CA THR A 194 -4.16 -3.43 -12.74
C THR A 194 -5.59 -3.61 -12.31
N CYS A 195 -5.95 -3.12 -11.13
CA CYS A 195 -7.32 -3.06 -10.67
C CYS A 195 -7.98 -1.78 -11.21
N LEU A 196 -8.98 -1.93 -12.07
CA LEU A 196 -9.71 -0.82 -12.68
C LEU A 196 -10.97 -0.46 -11.89
N LEU A 197 -11.45 -1.38 -11.08
CA LEU A 197 -12.59 -1.17 -10.22
C LEU A 197 -12.10 -1.07 -8.78
N TYR A 198 -12.36 0.05 -8.19
CA TYR A 198 -12.33 0.20 -6.75
C TYR A 198 -13.53 -0.57 -6.19
N THR A 199 -13.39 -1.89 -6.09
CA THR A 199 -14.45 -2.74 -5.54
C THR A 199 -14.78 -2.39 -4.10
N SER A 200 -13.89 -1.64 -3.43
CA SER A 200 -14.11 -1.09 -2.10
C SER A 200 -14.94 0.19 -2.09
N ASP A 201 -14.99 0.93 -3.21
CA ASP A 201 -15.69 2.22 -3.31
C ASP A 201 -17.04 2.09 -4.05
N ALA A 202 -17.40 0.90 -4.51
CA ALA A 202 -18.69 0.63 -5.12
C ALA A 202 -19.90 0.84 -4.18
N ALA A 203 -19.63 1.20 -2.92
CA ALA A 203 -20.66 1.60 -1.96
C ALA A 203 -20.89 3.13 -1.91
N ASP A 204 -20.06 3.90 -2.61
CA ASP A 204 -20.13 5.37 -2.62
C ASP A 204 -20.75 5.93 -3.91
N GLU A 205 -21.22 5.07 -4.85
CA GLU A 205 -21.97 5.44 -6.06
C GLU A 205 -23.49 5.29 -5.89
#